data_9a0262634b2d182e7a22056a578ae002
#
_entry.id   9a0262634b2d182e7a22056a578ae002
#
_cell.length_a   1.000
_cell.length_b   1.000
_cell.length_c   1.000
_cell.angle_alpha   90.00
_cell.angle_beta   90.00
_cell.angle_gamma   90.00
#
_symmetry.space_group_name_H-M   'P 1'
#
loop_
_entity.id
_entity.type
_entity.pdbx_description
1 polymer ?
#
loop_
_entity_poly.entity_id
_entity_poly.type
_entity_poly.pdbx_seq_one_letter_code
_entity_poly.pdbx_strand_id
1 'polypeptide(L)'
;MHLRILIVICISVSSLTANDYFIRTWEKHHLNPHFWAEGGHAADFNRDGHGDVVVGPYWYAGPNFKKRHTLYSDKDTFEIKKAGKKEKLPGFPGELSRRNGYSNNFLTYTYDFNGDEWPDVLVFGWPGKNTTWYENPQNKPGLWPEHHIFQTSNGESPRPIDMNSDGKPELLLHSGGHLGYVQGDWNAPSKPWKFIRISAKGSWQRYTHGYGAGDVNGDGRVDILAKEGWWEQPAELDGKDWKHHPVQFSKGRGGAQMYAYDVDGDGDNDVITSLDGHGYGLVWFENLGKTESGSFNFKQHIIINREPSESPYGVKFTQIHAIDLVDINGDGLLDILTGKRFWAHGPGKDFEPSAPAVLYWFELTRTPKGVHYIPHLIDDNSGVGTQVAGVDINGDGHTDVVVGNKKGAFAFIQKAKKTTKAQWQLARPKRVKN
;
A
#
# COMPACT_ATOMS: atom_id res chain seq x y z
N MET A 1 -13.27 -47.51 -10.34
CA MET A 1 -14.29 -46.57 -10.82
C MET A 1 -14.51 -45.58 -9.66
N HIS A 2 -13.70 -44.51 -9.60
CA HIS A 2 -13.73 -43.53 -8.50
C HIS A 2 -14.43 -42.27 -9.03
N LEU A 3 -15.61 -42.01 -8.49
CA LEU A 3 -16.44 -40.86 -8.77
C LEU A 3 -15.81 -39.62 -8.14
N ARG A 4 -15.20 -38.75 -8.92
CA ARG A 4 -14.76 -37.44 -8.47
C ARG A 4 -15.97 -36.49 -8.41
N ILE A 5 -16.41 -36.16 -7.22
CA ILE A 5 -17.42 -35.12 -7.00
C ILE A 5 -16.72 -33.77 -7.18
N LEU A 6 -17.04 -33.09 -8.26
CA LEU A 6 -16.65 -31.71 -8.51
C LEU A 6 -17.60 -30.83 -7.67
N ILE A 7 -17.14 -30.29 -6.56
CA ILE A 7 -17.87 -29.28 -5.80
C ILE A 7 -17.64 -27.96 -6.55
N VAL A 8 -18.62 -27.55 -7.35
CA VAL A 8 -18.69 -26.19 -7.89
C VAL A 8 -19.20 -25.30 -6.77
N ILE A 9 -18.31 -24.55 -6.15
CA ILE A 9 -18.70 -23.45 -5.26
C ILE A 9 -19.20 -22.33 -6.15
N CYS A 10 -20.52 -22.24 -6.31
CA CYS A 10 -21.16 -21.04 -6.86
C CYS A 10 -20.99 -19.91 -5.81
N ILE A 11 -19.95 -19.12 -5.97
CA ILE A 11 -19.92 -17.79 -5.34
C ILE A 11 -21.01 -16.99 -6.02
N SER A 12 -22.13 -16.81 -5.35
CA SER A 12 -23.16 -15.86 -5.75
C SER A 12 -22.59 -14.46 -5.58
N VAL A 13 -21.90 -13.95 -6.60
CA VAL A 13 -21.68 -12.51 -6.74
C VAL A 13 -23.08 -11.93 -6.92
N SER A 14 -23.63 -11.35 -5.85
CA SER A 14 -24.83 -10.53 -5.95
C SER A 14 -24.47 -9.35 -6.86
N SER A 15 -24.87 -9.45 -8.13
CA SER A 15 -24.79 -8.35 -9.08
C SER A 15 -25.55 -7.16 -8.46
N LEU A 16 -24.81 -6.13 -8.04
CA LEU A 16 -25.39 -4.84 -7.73
C LEU A 16 -26.19 -4.41 -8.95
N THR A 17 -27.50 -4.37 -8.83
CA THR A 17 -28.34 -3.87 -9.91
C THR A 17 -27.99 -2.39 -10.13
N ALA A 18 -27.96 -1.92 -11.38
CA ALA A 18 -27.54 -0.61 -11.84
C ALA A 18 -28.27 0.61 -11.19
N ASN A 19 -29.01 0.40 -10.09
CA ASN A 19 -29.84 1.38 -9.40
C ASN A 19 -29.63 1.46 -7.88
N ASP A 20 -28.64 0.77 -7.30
CA ASP A 20 -28.41 0.81 -5.85
C ASP A 20 -27.39 1.91 -5.49
N TYR A 21 -27.77 2.78 -4.57
CA TYR A 21 -26.93 3.87 -4.08
C TYR A 21 -26.58 3.64 -2.61
N PHE A 22 -25.31 3.80 -2.26
CA PHE A 22 -24.80 3.61 -0.90
C PHE A 22 -24.07 4.86 -0.40
N ILE A 23 -24.34 5.24 0.84
CA ILE A 23 -23.50 6.16 1.60
C ILE A 23 -22.55 5.32 2.43
N ARG A 24 -21.24 5.55 2.30
CA ARG A 24 -20.18 4.86 3.03
C ARG A 24 -19.71 5.71 4.19
N THR A 25 -19.56 5.07 5.35
CA THR A 25 -19.01 5.66 6.57
C THR A 25 -17.99 4.69 7.17
N TRP A 26 -17.21 5.14 8.11
CA TRP A 26 -16.09 4.38 8.66
C TRP A 26 -16.17 4.31 10.17
N GLU A 27 -16.15 3.10 10.71
CA GLU A 27 -15.99 2.86 12.14
C GLU A 27 -14.50 2.81 12.45
N LYS A 28 -14.00 3.86 13.14
CA LYS A 28 -12.58 3.99 13.48
C LYS A 28 -12.23 3.23 14.74
N HIS A 29 -11.27 2.32 14.64
CA HIS A 29 -10.64 1.64 15.77
C HIS A 29 -9.22 2.17 15.94
N HIS A 30 -8.94 2.87 17.06
CA HIS A 30 -7.58 3.26 17.43
C HIS A 30 -6.95 2.12 18.24
N LEU A 31 -6.21 1.24 17.57
CA LEU A 31 -5.68 -0.01 18.11
C LEU A 31 -4.54 0.22 19.10
N ASN A 32 -3.67 1.21 18.82
CA ASN A 32 -2.50 1.52 19.64
C ASN A 32 -2.09 2.99 19.45
N PRO A 33 -1.90 3.76 20.53
CA PRO A 33 -1.48 5.16 20.44
C PRO A 33 0.03 5.34 20.22
N HIS A 34 0.82 4.28 20.31
CA HIS A 34 2.27 4.34 20.17
C HIS A 34 2.71 3.98 18.74
N PHE A 35 3.77 4.63 18.32
CA PHE A 35 4.36 4.38 17.01
C PHE A 35 5.23 3.13 17.04
N TRP A 36 4.80 2.10 16.29
CA TRP A 36 5.50 0.83 16.15
C TRP A 36 5.85 0.47 14.70
N ALA A 37 5.06 0.94 13.74
CA ALA A 37 5.21 0.62 12.33
C ALA A 37 4.74 1.75 11.43
N GLU A 38 5.27 1.79 10.20
CA GLU A 38 4.83 2.71 9.14
C GLU A 38 3.81 2.04 8.18
N GLY A 39 3.29 0.88 8.54
CA GLY A 39 2.28 0.13 7.80
C GLY A 39 1.63 -0.94 8.65
N GLY A 40 0.67 -1.63 8.04
CA GLY A 40 -0.04 -2.75 8.65
C GLY A 40 -0.86 -3.51 7.61
N HIS A 41 -1.39 -4.66 7.98
CA HIS A 41 -2.19 -5.52 7.12
C HIS A 41 -3.23 -6.30 7.94
N ALA A 42 -4.01 -7.16 7.31
CA ALA A 42 -4.99 -7.99 7.99
C ALA A 42 -5.02 -9.41 7.42
N ALA A 43 -5.37 -10.37 8.29
CA ALA A 43 -5.71 -11.75 7.95
C ALA A 43 -6.37 -12.40 9.18
N ASP A 44 -7.01 -13.55 9.02
CA ASP A 44 -7.51 -14.36 10.15
C ASP A 44 -6.35 -15.21 10.72
N PHE A 45 -5.58 -14.62 11.67
CA PHE A 45 -4.37 -15.23 12.21
C PHE A 45 -4.67 -16.39 13.17
N ASN A 46 -5.85 -16.41 13.78
CA ASN A 46 -6.24 -17.43 14.74
C ASN A 46 -7.23 -18.46 14.17
N ARG A 47 -7.65 -18.28 12.91
CA ARG A 47 -8.61 -19.12 12.18
C ARG A 47 -9.95 -19.26 12.91
N ASP A 48 -10.43 -18.18 13.53
CA ASP A 48 -11.73 -18.15 14.21
C ASP A 48 -12.87 -17.65 13.29
N GLY A 49 -12.58 -17.32 12.05
CA GLY A 49 -13.52 -16.82 11.04
C GLY A 49 -13.72 -15.30 11.09
N HIS A 50 -12.98 -14.59 11.92
CA HIS A 50 -12.95 -13.14 11.99
C HIS A 50 -11.57 -12.62 11.61
N GLY A 51 -11.49 -11.66 10.70
CA GLY A 51 -10.21 -11.08 10.36
C GLY A 51 -9.61 -10.28 11.50
N ASP A 52 -8.31 -10.41 11.64
CA ASP A 52 -7.47 -9.76 12.62
C ASP A 52 -6.61 -8.68 11.93
N VAL A 53 -6.11 -7.72 12.69
CA VAL A 53 -5.26 -6.64 12.16
C VAL A 53 -3.87 -6.74 12.76
N VAL A 54 -2.82 -6.68 11.92
CA VAL A 54 -1.42 -6.61 12.36
C VAL A 54 -0.80 -5.26 12.07
N VAL A 55 -0.22 -4.62 13.11
CA VAL A 55 0.56 -3.37 13.00
C VAL A 55 1.72 -3.43 13.99
N GLY A 56 2.94 -3.40 13.47
CA GLY A 56 4.15 -3.51 14.28
C GLY A 56 4.26 -4.87 14.97
N PRO A 57 4.66 -4.92 16.25
CA PRO A 57 4.85 -6.17 16.97
C PRO A 57 3.55 -6.81 17.44
N TYR A 58 2.39 -6.26 17.07
CA TYR A 58 1.11 -6.71 17.59
C TYR A 58 0.14 -7.09 16.50
N TRP A 59 -0.66 -8.13 16.77
CA TRP A 59 -1.91 -8.34 16.08
C TRP A 59 -3.10 -8.24 17.05
N TYR A 60 -4.23 -7.81 16.53
CA TYR A 60 -5.43 -7.46 17.27
C TYR A 60 -6.58 -8.33 16.77
N ALA A 61 -7.10 -9.18 17.67
CA ALA A 61 -8.12 -10.15 17.31
C ALA A 61 -9.47 -9.47 16.99
N GLY A 62 -10.02 -9.81 15.82
CA GLY A 62 -11.35 -9.42 15.41
C GLY A 62 -12.46 -10.03 16.28
N PRO A 63 -13.70 -9.63 16.09
CA PRO A 63 -14.17 -8.51 15.28
C PRO A 63 -14.07 -7.14 15.98
N ASN A 64 -13.68 -7.08 17.25
CA ASN A 64 -13.70 -5.85 18.06
C ASN A 64 -12.31 -5.29 18.37
N PHE A 65 -11.23 -5.99 18.01
CA PHE A 65 -9.82 -5.63 18.14
C PHE A 65 -9.36 -5.28 19.57
N LYS A 66 -10.09 -5.70 20.59
CA LYS A 66 -9.77 -5.43 22.00
C LYS A 66 -8.68 -6.33 22.55
N LYS A 67 -8.57 -7.55 22.03
CA LYS A 67 -7.57 -8.52 22.43
C LYS A 67 -6.33 -8.36 21.56
N ARG A 68 -5.22 -8.00 22.18
CA ARG A 68 -3.91 -7.83 21.54
C ARG A 68 -3.00 -9.00 21.84
N HIS A 69 -2.27 -9.44 20.84
CA HIS A 69 -1.24 -10.48 20.93
C HIS A 69 0.09 -9.93 20.44
N THR A 70 1.19 -10.43 20.98
CA THR A 70 2.54 -10.04 20.59
C THR A 70 3.09 -11.04 19.57
N LEU A 71 3.47 -10.52 18.40
CA LEU A 71 4.03 -11.27 17.30
C LEU A 71 5.55 -11.48 17.46
N TYR A 72 6.28 -10.36 17.69
CA TYR A 72 7.71 -10.34 17.93
C TYR A 72 8.04 -9.37 19.08
N SER A 73 9.33 -9.24 19.45
CA SER A 73 9.73 -8.44 20.62
C SER A 73 9.21 -7.00 20.57
N ASP A 74 8.53 -6.57 21.61
CA ASP A 74 7.96 -5.24 21.84
C ASP A 74 8.73 -4.46 22.92
N LYS A 75 10.02 -4.75 23.09
CA LYS A 75 10.87 -4.14 24.15
C LYS A 75 11.43 -2.76 23.80
N ASP A 76 11.25 -2.28 22.57
CA ASP A 76 11.70 -0.95 22.17
C ASP A 76 11.00 0.11 22.98
N THR A 77 11.80 1.04 23.49
CA THR A 77 11.31 2.16 24.31
C THR A 77 12.16 3.40 24.09
N PHE A 78 11.58 4.56 24.34
CA PHE A 78 12.28 5.85 24.28
C PHE A 78 11.88 6.75 25.45
N GLU A 79 12.71 7.76 25.74
CA GLU A 79 12.44 8.74 26.81
C GLU A 79 11.98 10.07 26.23
N ILE A 80 10.96 10.66 26.83
CA ILE A 80 10.53 12.04 26.61
C ILE A 80 10.67 12.84 27.90
N LYS A 81 10.68 14.17 27.80
CA LYS A 81 10.54 15.07 28.94
C LYS A 81 9.14 15.69 28.92
N LYS A 82 8.32 15.37 29.93
CA LYS A 82 7.00 15.95 30.12
C LYS A 82 6.93 16.65 31.47
N ALA A 83 6.59 17.95 31.50
CA ALA A 83 6.54 18.76 32.71
C ALA A 83 7.82 18.66 33.56
N GLY A 84 9.00 18.64 32.92
CA GLY A 84 10.31 18.56 33.61
C GLY A 84 10.71 17.15 34.07
N LYS A 85 9.85 16.17 34.02
CA LYS A 85 10.11 14.76 34.38
C LYS A 85 10.42 13.92 33.13
N LYS A 86 11.30 12.93 33.31
CA LYS A 86 11.54 11.90 32.30
C LYS A 86 10.42 10.89 32.37
N GLU A 87 9.86 10.57 31.20
CA GLU A 87 8.85 9.52 31.01
C GLU A 87 9.36 8.55 29.95
N LYS A 88 9.32 7.25 30.24
CA LYS A 88 9.71 6.19 29.32
C LYS A 88 8.45 5.65 28.65
N LEU A 89 8.40 5.74 27.33
CA LEU A 89 7.28 5.29 26.49
C LEU A 89 7.68 4.07 25.65
N PRO A 90 6.74 3.16 25.32
CA PRO A 90 6.98 2.05 24.44
C PRO A 90 7.01 2.48 22.96
N GLY A 91 7.71 1.71 22.11
CA GLY A 91 7.82 1.95 20.69
C GLY A 91 8.91 2.94 20.30
N PHE A 92 8.69 3.64 19.21
CA PHE A 92 9.63 4.57 18.62
C PHE A 92 9.17 6.03 18.82
N PRO A 93 10.09 6.99 18.87
CA PRO A 93 9.75 8.35 19.29
C PRO A 93 8.84 9.10 18.30
N GLY A 94 8.90 8.79 17.01
CA GLY A 94 8.06 9.47 16.01
C GLY A 94 8.13 10.99 16.14
N GLU A 95 6.97 11.62 16.30
CA GLU A 95 6.82 13.06 16.52
C GLU A 95 7.12 13.53 17.96
N LEU A 96 7.12 12.62 18.93
CA LEU A 96 7.30 12.92 20.34
C LEU A 96 8.75 13.25 20.71
N SER A 97 9.68 13.15 19.78
CA SER A 97 11.09 13.50 19.94
C SER A 97 11.49 14.69 19.08
N ARG A 98 12.43 15.51 19.58
CA ARG A 98 13.08 16.56 18.78
C ARG A 98 13.82 16.00 17.57
N ARG A 99 14.31 14.76 17.66
CA ARG A 99 14.87 14.01 16.53
C ARG A 99 13.76 13.08 16.03
N ASN A 100 13.27 13.36 14.83
CA ASN A 100 12.29 12.49 14.21
C ASN A 100 12.80 11.04 14.23
N GLY A 101 12.05 10.13 14.86
CA GLY A 101 12.38 8.73 14.97
C GLY A 101 11.58 7.90 13.96
N TYR A 102 12.13 6.74 13.62
CA TYR A 102 11.50 5.79 12.70
C TYR A 102 11.40 4.41 13.35
N SER A 103 10.49 3.60 12.89
CA SER A 103 10.33 2.22 13.33
C SER A 103 11.28 1.27 12.58
N ASN A 104 11.38 0.03 13.08
CA ASN A 104 12.04 -1.06 12.37
C ASN A 104 11.07 -1.86 11.48
N ASN A 105 9.81 -1.44 11.37
CA ASN A 105 8.80 -2.03 10.52
C ASN A 105 8.23 -0.95 9.60
N PHE A 106 8.62 -1.00 8.33
CA PHE A 106 8.22 -0.01 7.31
C PHE A 106 6.99 -0.46 6.53
N LEU A 107 6.94 -1.74 6.14
CA LEU A 107 5.79 -2.30 5.43
C LEU A 107 5.50 -3.68 5.98
N THR A 108 4.22 -4.01 6.06
CA THR A 108 3.74 -5.29 6.58
C THR A 108 2.78 -5.91 5.57
N TYR A 109 2.97 -7.19 5.27
CA TYR A 109 2.09 -7.99 4.41
C TYR A 109 1.77 -9.33 5.06
N THR A 110 0.75 -10.00 4.57
CA THR A 110 0.37 -11.33 5.02
C THR A 110 0.36 -12.29 3.84
N TYR A 111 0.88 -13.48 4.06
CA TYR A 111 0.86 -14.58 3.10
C TYR A 111 1.16 -15.89 3.85
N ASP A 112 0.70 -17.02 3.35
CA ASP A 112 1.08 -18.34 3.86
C ASP A 112 2.39 -18.78 3.18
N PHE A 113 3.54 -18.49 3.84
CA PHE A 113 4.86 -18.73 3.26
C PHE A 113 5.28 -20.21 3.31
N ASN A 114 4.79 -20.96 4.29
CA ASN A 114 5.17 -22.37 4.49
C ASN A 114 4.15 -23.37 3.93
N GLY A 115 2.99 -22.89 3.45
CA GLY A 115 1.94 -23.71 2.87
C GLY A 115 1.12 -24.51 3.89
N ASP A 116 1.05 -24.02 5.15
CA ASP A 116 0.34 -24.67 6.24
C ASP A 116 -1.10 -24.17 6.44
N GLU A 117 -1.55 -23.28 5.56
CA GLU A 117 -2.85 -22.62 5.55
C GLU A 117 -3.07 -21.61 6.69
N TRP A 118 -2.04 -21.28 7.50
CA TRP A 118 -2.10 -20.23 8.49
C TRP A 118 -1.41 -18.98 7.94
N PRO A 119 -2.07 -17.82 7.99
CA PRO A 119 -1.44 -16.59 7.50
C PRO A 119 -0.20 -16.23 8.33
N ASP A 120 0.93 -16.06 7.65
CA ASP A 120 2.16 -15.52 8.22
C ASP A 120 2.25 -14.01 8.02
N VAL A 121 3.23 -13.36 8.63
CA VAL A 121 3.46 -11.92 8.54
C VAL A 121 4.83 -11.62 7.96
N LEU A 122 4.87 -10.93 6.82
CA LEU A 122 6.08 -10.41 6.20
C LEU A 122 6.32 -8.96 6.64
N VAL A 123 7.53 -8.65 7.06
CA VAL A 123 7.94 -7.30 7.45
C VAL A 123 9.16 -6.89 6.63
N PHE A 124 9.04 -5.78 5.90
CA PHE A 124 10.19 -5.04 5.40
C PHE A 124 10.63 -4.07 6.48
N GLY A 125 11.86 -4.24 6.94
CA GLY A 125 12.44 -3.40 7.98
C GLY A 125 12.77 -1.97 7.50
N TRP A 126 13.45 -1.22 8.35
CA TRP A 126 14.02 0.06 7.97
C TRP A 126 14.86 -0.09 6.68
N PRO A 127 14.74 0.84 5.69
CA PRO A 127 15.48 0.74 4.44
C PRO A 127 16.96 0.41 4.62
N GLY A 128 17.39 -0.68 3.98
CA GLY A 128 18.74 -1.25 4.13
C GLY A 128 18.90 -2.26 5.28
N LYS A 129 17.80 -2.69 5.88
CA LYS A 129 17.75 -3.77 6.88
C LYS A 129 17.10 -5.02 6.31
N ASN A 130 16.94 -6.02 7.17
CA ASN A 130 16.39 -7.31 6.80
C ASN A 130 14.93 -7.22 6.35
N THR A 131 14.56 -8.11 5.45
CA THR A 131 13.19 -8.57 5.27
C THR A 131 13.02 -9.88 6.01
N THR A 132 12.00 -9.95 6.84
CA THR A 132 11.73 -11.06 7.74
C THR A 132 10.28 -11.46 7.61
N TRP A 133 10.00 -12.75 7.52
CA TRP A 133 8.65 -13.23 7.77
C TRP A 133 8.60 -13.97 9.11
N TYR A 134 7.44 -13.88 9.75
CA TYR A 134 7.15 -14.47 11.05
C TYR A 134 6.13 -15.57 10.83
N GLU A 135 6.52 -16.79 11.19
CA GLU A 135 5.71 -18.00 11.03
C GLU A 135 4.60 -18.03 12.08
N ASN A 136 3.37 -18.20 11.63
CA ASN A 136 2.22 -18.31 12.52
C ASN A 136 2.33 -19.57 13.39
N PRO A 137 2.37 -19.44 14.71
CA PRO A 137 2.53 -20.59 15.61
C PRO A 137 1.26 -21.43 15.76
N GLN A 138 0.22 -21.22 14.94
CA GLN A 138 -1.02 -22.00 14.97
C GLN A 138 -1.69 -21.99 16.36
N ASN A 139 -1.89 -20.81 16.91
CA ASN A 139 -2.42 -20.57 18.25
C ASN A 139 -1.55 -21.09 19.41
N LYS A 140 -0.33 -21.60 19.17
CA LYS A 140 0.60 -21.94 20.25
C LYS A 140 1.09 -20.66 20.95
N PRO A 141 1.28 -20.70 22.28
CA PRO A 141 1.74 -19.51 23.00
C PRO A 141 3.21 -19.20 22.69
N GLY A 142 3.56 -17.92 22.73
CA GLY A 142 4.94 -17.43 22.52
C GLY A 142 5.03 -16.40 21.40
N LEU A 143 6.26 -15.93 21.15
CA LEU A 143 6.56 -15.13 19.98
C LEU A 143 6.60 -16.05 18.75
N TRP A 144 6.30 -15.45 17.61
CA TRP A 144 6.33 -16.18 16.35
C TRP A 144 7.78 -16.46 15.92
N PRO A 145 8.10 -17.65 15.40
CA PRO A 145 9.41 -17.92 14.80
C PRO A 145 9.74 -16.93 13.69
N GLU A 146 10.96 -16.38 13.69
CA GLU A 146 11.39 -15.40 12.71
C GLU A 146 12.33 -15.99 11.66
N HIS A 147 12.11 -15.67 10.41
CA HIS A 147 12.89 -16.11 9.27
C HIS A 147 13.41 -14.90 8.48
N HIS A 148 14.72 -14.64 8.61
CA HIS A 148 15.40 -13.57 7.85
C HIS A 148 15.70 -14.04 6.43
N ILE A 149 14.84 -13.67 5.48
CA ILE A 149 14.94 -14.18 4.11
C ILE A 149 15.79 -13.30 3.19
N PHE A 150 15.96 -12.01 3.51
CA PHE A 150 16.83 -11.14 2.74
C PHE A 150 17.46 -10.05 3.62
N GLN A 151 18.79 -9.79 3.49
CA GLN A 151 19.52 -8.95 4.45
C GLN A 151 19.47 -7.45 4.17
N THR A 152 19.30 -7.03 2.91
CA THR A 152 19.47 -5.62 2.53
C THR A 152 18.37 -5.16 1.58
N SER A 153 17.17 -5.01 2.12
CA SER A 153 16.04 -4.42 1.40
C SER A 153 16.15 -2.91 1.44
N ASN A 154 16.44 -2.29 0.30
CA ASN A 154 16.43 -0.85 0.18
C ASN A 154 15.08 -0.36 -0.37
N GLY A 155 14.81 0.92 -0.12
CA GLY A 155 13.60 1.61 -0.57
C GLY A 155 12.48 1.67 0.44
N GLU A 156 11.52 2.54 0.15
CA GLU A 156 10.35 2.77 1.00
C GLU A 156 9.05 2.29 0.34
N SER A 157 9.15 1.52 -0.76
CA SER A 157 7.99 0.94 -1.47
C SER A 157 8.17 -0.55 -1.83
N PRO A 158 8.97 -1.37 -1.09
CA PRO A 158 9.06 -2.80 -1.42
C PRO A 158 7.71 -3.47 -1.19
N ARG A 159 7.42 -4.48 -2.04
CA ARG A 159 6.15 -5.20 -1.96
C ARG A 159 6.25 -6.62 -2.53
N PRO A 160 5.42 -7.56 -2.03
CA PRO A 160 5.26 -8.85 -2.67
C PRO A 160 4.46 -8.69 -3.99
N ILE A 161 4.90 -9.40 -5.03
CA ILE A 161 4.27 -9.43 -6.36
C ILE A 161 4.55 -10.78 -6.99
N ASP A 162 3.54 -11.42 -7.57
CA ASP A 162 3.72 -12.60 -8.41
C ASP A 162 4.30 -12.17 -9.78
N MET A 163 5.64 -12.24 -9.89
CA MET A 163 6.37 -11.77 -11.08
C MET A 163 6.33 -12.75 -12.24
N ASN A 164 6.11 -14.03 -11.95
CA ASN A 164 6.21 -15.12 -12.92
C ASN A 164 4.88 -15.83 -13.17
N SER A 165 3.80 -15.36 -12.54
CA SER A 165 2.44 -15.90 -12.62
C SER A 165 2.33 -17.35 -12.14
N ASP A 166 3.13 -17.74 -11.12
CA ASP A 166 3.07 -19.08 -10.51
C ASP A 166 2.16 -19.13 -9.27
N GLY A 167 1.52 -18.02 -8.91
CA GLY A 167 0.66 -17.85 -7.76
C GLY A 167 1.41 -17.61 -6.44
N LYS A 168 2.72 -17.42 -6.49
CA LYS A 168 3.57 -17.17 -5.33
C LYS A 168 4.30 -15.84 -5.47
N PRO A 169 4.42 -15.05 -4.40
CA PRO A 169 5.02 -13.73 -4.51
C PRO A 169 6.54 -13.78 -4.51
N GLU A 170 7.16 -13.05 -5.44
CA GLU A 170 8.48 -12.47 -5.30
C GLU A 170 8.40 -11.14 -4.55
N LEU A 171 9.54 -10.64 -4.06
CA LEU A 171 9.60 -9.37 -3.35
C LEU A 171 10.30 -8.30 -4.21
N LEU A 172 9.52 -7.39 -4.77
CA LEU A 172 10.05 -6.25 -5.51
C LEU A 172 10.76 -5.29 -4.57
N LEU A 173 12.02 -4.98 -4.86
CA LEU A 173 12.82 -4.02 -4.11
C LEU A 173 14.07 -3.62 -4.92
N HIS A 174 14.90 -2.77 -4.36
CA HIS A 174 16.23 -2.54 -4.90
C HIS A 174 17.32 -2.86 -3.87
N SER A 175 18.48 -3.33 -4.33
CA SER A 175 19.60 -3.69 -3.50
C SER A 175 20.92 -3.51 -4.27
N GLY A 176 21.99 -3.14 -3.56
CA GLY A 176 23.34 -2.99 -4.16
C GLY A 176 23.44 -1.96 -5.29
N GLY A 177 22.46 -1.06 -5.44
CA GLY A 177 22.38 -0.09 -6.52
C GLY A 177 21.67 -0.61 -7.78
N HIS A 178 20.93 -1.71 -7.68
CA HIS A 178 20.15 -2.31 -8.76
C HIS A 178 18.68 -2.41 -8.37
N LEU A 179 17.78 -2.16 -9.29
CA LEU A 179 16.39 -2.54 -9.19
C LEU A 179 16.26 -4.04 -9.49
N GLY A 180 15.34 -4.71 -8.81
CA GLY A 180 15.14 -6.13 -9.00
C GLY A 180 14.07 -6.71 -8.05
N TYR A 181 14.06 -8.00 -7.97
CA TYR A 181 13.17 -8.72 -7.06
C TYR A 181 13.92 -9.84 -6.33
N VAL A 182 13.38 -10.27 -5.21
CA VAL A 182 13.93 -11.35 -4.40
C VAL A 182 13.04 -12.57 -4.56
N GLN A 183 13.61 -13.67 -5.01
CA GLN A 183 12.92 -14.92 -5.28
C GLN A 183 13.28 -15.99 -4.25
N GLY A 184 12.27 -16.64 -3.69
CA GLY A 184 12.40 -17.71 -2.71
C GLY A 184 12.42 -19.11 -3.32
N ASP A 185 13.01 -20.05 -2.58
CA ASP A 185 12.76 -21.48 -2.79
C ASP A 185 11.57 -21.91 -1.93
N TRP A 186 10.44 -22.12 -2.56
CA TRP A 186 9.19 -22.49 -1.89
C TRP A 186 9.19 -23.90 -1.27
N ASN A 187 10.21 -24.73 -1.55
CA ASN A 187 10.44 -25.96 -0.82
C ASN A 187 11.21 -25.75 0.50
N ALA A 188 11.80 -24.57 0.65
CA ALA A 188 12.56 -24.16 1.83
C ALA A 188 12.40 -22.65 2.11
N PRO A 189 11.17 -22.12 2.32
CA PRO A 189 10.87 -20.69 2.32
C PRO A 189 11.54 -19.91 3.46
N SER A 190 11.95 -20.60 4.52
CA SER A 190 12.70 -20.03 5.65
C SER A 190 14.18 -19.77 5.38
N LYS A 191 14.71 -20.27 4.26
CA LYS A 191 16.10 -20.04 3.86
C LYS A 191 16.26 -18.68 3.19
N PRO A 192 17.50 -18.11 3.13
CA PRO A 192 17.74 -16.86 2.43
C PRO A 192 17.33 -16.91 0.96
N TRP A 193 16.58 -15.92 0.53
CA TRP A 193 16.09 -15.77 -0.84
C TRP A 193 17.14 -15.07 -1.70
N LYS A 194 17.05 -15.27 -3.02
CA LYS A 194 18.02 -14.78 -3.99
C LYS A 194 17.55 -13.48 -4.65
N PHE A 195 18.39 -12.45 -4.63
CA PHE A 195 18.12 -11.23 -5.39
C PHE A 195 18.42 -11.42 -6.88
N ILE A 196 17.45 -11.12 -7.71
CA ILE A 196 17.51 -11.11 -9.17
C ILE A 196 17.48 -9.65 -9.62
N ARG A 197 18.61 -9.16 -10.12
CA ARG A 197 18.65 -7.80 -10.68
C ARG A 197 17.98 -7.77 -12.05
N ILE A 198 17.32 -6.65 -12.36
CA ILE A 198 16.72 -6.39 -13.67
C ILE A 198 17.29 -5.14 -14.34
N SER A 199 18.01 -4.30 -13.61
CA SER A 199 18.59 -3.06 -14.10
C SER A 199 20.12 -3.07 -14.02
N ALA A 200 20.78 -2.27 -14.87
CA ALA A 200 22.13 -1.83 -14.62
C ALA A 200 22.22 -1.11 -13.27
N LYS A 201 23.44 -0.96 -12.75
CA LYS A 201 23.66 -0.19 -11.54
C LYS A 201 23.30 1.28 -11.79
N GLY A 202 22.38 1.79 -10.96
CA GLY A 202 21.85 3.14 -11.09
C GLY A 202 21.97 3.96 -9.81
N SER A 203 21.24 5.08 -9.76
CA SER A 203 21.22 6.01 -8.64
C SER A 203 20.30 5.56 -7.49
N TRP A 204 20.00 4.27 -7.36
CA TRP A 204 19.16 3.68 -6.34
C TRP A 204 19.76 3.86 -4.95
N GLN A 205 19.20 4.78 -4.19
CA GLN A 205 19.66 5.05 -2.83
C GLN A 205 18.80 4.28 -1.83
N ARG A 206 19.34 4.05 -0.63
CA ARG A 206 18.63 3.37 0.46
C ARG A 206 17.20 3.86 0.67
N TYR A 207 16.94 5.14 0.52
CA TYR A 207 15.64 5.79 0.73
C TYR A 207 14.97 6.22 -0.57
N THR A 208 15.26 5.56 -1.68
CA THR A 208 14.48 5.73 -2.91
C THR A 208 13.12 5.09 -2.71
N HIS A 209 12.07 5.73 -3.17
CA HIS A 209 10.71 5.26 -3.11
C HIS A 209 9.99 5.52 -4.44
N GLY A 210 8.73 5.11 -4.55
CA GLY A 210 7.97 5.28 -5.78
C GLY A 210 8.38 4.25 -6.84
N TYR A 211 8.16 2.96 -6.54
CA TYR A 211 8.25 1.89 -7.53
C TYR A 211 7.08 0.91 -7.33
N GLY A 212 6.83 0.10 -8.32
CA GLY A 212 5.75 -0.85 -8.37
C GLY A 212 5.84 -1.74 -9.58
N ALA A 213 4.75 -2.40 -9.92
CA ALA A 213 4.70 -3.33 -11.04
C ALA A 213 3.31 -3.44 -11.65
N GLY A 214 3.26 -3.93 -12.87
CA GLY A 214 2.08 -4.27 -13.64
C GLY A 214 2.40 -4.36 -15.13
N ASP A 215 1.50 -4.88 -15.92
CA ASP A 215 1.66 -5.02 -17.37
C ASP A 215 1.44 -3.65 -18.04
N VAL A 216 2.52 -2.94 -18.39
CA VAL A 216 2.44 -1.58 -18.96
C VAL A 216 2.18 -1.61 -20.46
N ASN A 217 2.65 -2.66 -21.14
CA ASN A 217 2.62 -2.75 -22.60
C ASN A 217 1.53 -3.67 -23.16
N GLY A 218 0.73 -4.29 -22.29
CA GLY A 218 -0.38 -5.17 -22.65
C GLY A 218 0.06 -6.56 -23.17
N ASP A 219 1.28 -7.01 -22.80
CA ASP A 219 1.81 -8.28 -23.28
C ASP A 219 1.55 -9.48 -22.34
N GLY A 220 0.89 -9.22 -21.22
CA GLY A 220 0.50 -10.22 -20.21
C GLY A 220 1.60 -10.53 -19.21
N ARG A 221 2.75 -9.84 -19.23
CA ARG A 221 3.84 -9.99 -18.29
C ARG A 221 3.93 -8.80 -17.32
N VAL A 222 4.47 -9.04 -16.14
CA VAL A 222 4.56 -8.02 -15.09
C VAL A 222 5.82 -7.18 -15.28
N ASP A 223 5.67 -5.96 -15.77
CA ASP A 223 6.73 -4.97 -15.86
C ASP A 223 7.03 -4.33 -14.50
N ILE A 224 8.21 -3.77 -14.32
CA ILE A 224 8.57 -3.03 -13.12
C ILE A 224 8.61 -1.53 -13.41
N LEU A 225 7.88 -0.78 -12.60
CA LEU A 225 7.74 0.67 -12.66
C LEU A 225 8.64 1.34 -11.63
N ALA A 226 9.28 2.46 -12.01
CA ALA A 226 9.98 3.33 -11.09
C ALA A 226 9.95 4.79 -11.57
N LYS A 227 10.45 5.71 -10.78
CA LYS A 227 10.37 7.17 -11.01
C LYS A 227 10.92 7.62 -12.37
N GLU A 228 11.94 6.94 -12.91
CA GLU A 228 12.60 7.26 -14.20
C GLU A 228 12.09 6.45 -15.38
N GLY A 229 11.05 5.65 -15.22
CA GLY A 229 10.49 4.84 -16.30
C GLY A 229 10.04 3.47 -15.84
N TRP A 230 10.04 2.55 -16.79
CA TRP A 230 9.65 1.18 -16.52
C TRP A 230 10.57 0.18 -17.26
N TRP A 231 10.65 -1.02 -16.73
CA TRP A 231 11.46 -2.11 -17.25
C TRP A 231 10.54 -3.21 -17.76
N GLU A 232 10.59 -3.42 -19.08
CA GLU A 232 9.81 -4.43 -19.79
C GLU A 232 10.30 -5.82 -19.42
N GLN A 233 9.41 -6.66 -18.89
CA GLN A 233 9.74 -8.05 -18.55
C GLN A 233 10.00 -8.84 -19.83
N PRO A 234 11.16 -9.50 -19.98
CA PRO A 234 11.43 -10.35 -21.12
C PRO A 234 10.59 -11.64 -21.07
N ALA A 235 10.37 -12.26 -22.24
CA ALA A 235 9.66 -13.54 -22.33
C ALA A 235 10.36 -14.67 -21.55
N GLU A 236 11.68 -14.58 -21.38
CA GLU A 236 12.49 -15.53 -20.60
C GLU A 236 13.26 -14.79 -19.53
N LEU A 237 13.12 -15.21 -18.27
CA LEU A 237 13.83 -14.65 -17.11
C LEU A 237 15.24 -15.24 -17.02
N ASP A 238 16.14 -14.82 -17.95
CA ASP A 238 17.50 -15.35 -18.11
C ASP A 238 18.57 -14.65 -17.26
N GLY A 239 18.14 -13.76 -16.34
CA GLY A 239 19.02 -13.01 -15.43
C GLY A 239 19.76 -11.83 -16.07
N LYS A 240 19.43 -11.44 -17.29
CA LYS A 240 19.93 -10.24 -17.93
C LYS A 240 19.16 -8.99 -17.46
N ASP A 241 19.75 -7.82 -17.74
CA ASP A 241 19.06 -6.56 -17.53
C ASP A 241 17.86 -6.45 -18.48
N TRP A 242 16.72 -6.01 -17.94
CA TRP A 242 15.48 -5.83 -18.70
C TRP A 242 15.57 -4.55 -19.55
N LYS A 243 14.78 -4.47 -20.57
CA LYS A 243 14.72 -3.31 -21.44
C LYS A 243 14.07 -2.14 -20.69
N HIS A 244 14.83 -1.04 -20.54
CA HIS A 244 14.36 0.18 -19.91
C HIS A 244 13.66 1.10 -20.90
N HIS A 245 12.46 1.56 -20.54
CA HIS A 245 11.71 2.58 -21.24
C HIS A 245 11.70 3.87 -20.38
N PRO A 246 12.46 4.91 -20.76
CA PRO A 246 12.61 6.10 -19.94
C PRO A 246 11.35 6.99 -20.01
N VAL A 247 10.75 7.26 -18.86
CA VAL A 247 9.65 8.20 -18.63
C VAL A 247 9.81 8.80 -17.23
N GLN A 248 9.68 10.11 -17.10
CA GLN A 248 9.77 10.76 -15.79
C GLN A 248 8.42 10.74 -15.07
N PHE A 249 8.15 9.70 -14.27
CA PHE A 249 6.91 9.56 -13.50
C PHE A 249 6.93 10.33 -12.18
N SER A 250 8.08 10.44 -11.52
CA SER A 250 8.21 11.14 -10.23
C SER A 250 9.53 11.89 -10.14
N LYS A 251 9.60 12.85 -9.21
CA LYS A 251 10.77 13.72 -8.99
C LYS A 251 11.60 13.25 -7.78
N GLY A 252 12.77 13.80 -7.62
CA GLY A 252 13.58 13.63 -6.43
C GLY A 252 13.93 12.18 -6.12
N ARG A 253 13.52 11.70 -4.95
CA ARG A 253 13.72 10.31 -4.52
C ARG A 253 12.60 9.37 -4.96
N GLY A 254 11.54 9.86 -5.58
CA GLY A 254 10.37 9.13 -6.04
C GLY A 254 9.07 9.59 -5.38
N GLY A 255 7.97 9.01 -5.81
CA GLY A 255 6.62 9.23 -5.29
C GLY A 255 6.18 8.13 -4.32
N ALA A 256 4.88 7.83 -4.32
CA ALA A 256 4.31 6.67 -3.64
C ALA A 256 4.49 5.40 -4.47
N GLN A 257 3.92 4.28 -4.03
CA GLN A 257 3.79 3.06 -4.81
C GLN A 257 3.24 3.37 -6.20
N MET A 258 3.68 2.59 -7.19
CA MET A 258 3.25 2.74 -8.57
C MET A 258 2.39 1.54 -9.00
N TYR A 259 1.40 1.82 -9.84
CA TYR A 259 0.49 0.81 -10.35
C TYR A 259 0.30 0.99 -11.86
N ALA A 260 0.22 -0.11 -12.59
CA ALA A 260 -0.30 -0.14 -13.95
C ALA A 260 -1.77 -0.55 -13.90
N TYR A 261 -2.66 0.26 -14.46
CA TYR A 261 -4.10 0.02 -14.49
C TYR A 261 -4.75 0.84 -15.61
N ASP A 262 -5.66 0.27 -16.34
CA ASP A 262 -6.48 0.96 -17.33
C ASP A 262 -7.43 1.94 -16.63
N VAL A 263 -7.02 3.23 -16.54
CA VAL A 263 -7.75 4.27 -15.80
C VAL A 263 -8.93 4.81 -16.61
N ASP A 264 -8.79 4.98 -17.91
CA ASP A 264 -9.81 5.61 -18.75
C ASP A 264 -10.70 4.64 -19.53
N GLY A 265 -10.34 3.36 -19.57
CA GLY A 265 -11.14 2.31 -20.18
C GLY A 265 -10.88 2.12 -21.66
N ASP A 266 -9.71 2.56 -22.15
CA ASP A 266 -9.33 2.41 -23.55
C ASP A 266 -8.64 1.09 -23.89
N GLY A 267 -8.27 0.31 -22.85
CA GLY A 267 -7.67 -1.02 -22.94
C GLY A 267 -6.15 -1.01 -22.78
N ASP A 268 -5.50 0.14 -22.71
CA ASP A 268 -4.09 0.27 -22.38
C ASP A 268 -3.91 0.57 -20.88
N ASN A 269 -2.90 -0.02 -20.24
CA ASN A 269 -2.63 0.28 -18.84
C ASN A 269 -1.88 1.59 -18.66
N ASP A 270 -2.42 2.45 -17.83
CA ASP A 270 -1.87 3.72 -17.39
C ASP A 270 -1.01 3.55 -16.14
N VAL A 271 -0.31 4.61 -15.73
CA VAL A 271 0.52 4.59 -14.52
C VAL A 271 -0.01 5.55 -13.47
N ILE A 272 -0.32 5.03 -12.28
CA ILE A 272 -0.78 5.81 -11.12
C ILE A 272 0.36 5.93 -10.11
N THR A 273 0.62 7.15 -9.60
CA THR A 273 1.61 7.42 -8.54
C THR A 273 1.45 8.82 -7.94
N SER A 274 2.38 9.24 -7.09
CA SER A 274 2.56 10.64 -6.70
C SER A 274 3.84 11.23 -7.32
N LEU A 275 3.80 12.54 -7.62
CA LEU A 275 4.94 13.24 -8.22
C LEU A 275 6.13 13.37 -7.29
N ASP A 276 5.88 13.53 -5.99
CA ASP A 276 6.88 13.70 -4.95
C ASP A 276 6.33 13.16 -3.62
N GLY A 277 6.93 12.10 -3.11
CA GLY A 277 6.54 11.50 -1.83
C GLY A 277 6.67 12.43 -0.63
N HIS A 278 7.44 13.52 -0.75
CA HIS A 278 7.61 14.54 0.28
C HIS A 278 6.93 15.86 -0.02
N GLY A 279 6.42 16.05 -1.22
CA GLY A 279 5.76 17.24 -1.70
C GLY A 279 4.29 17.03 -1.98
N TYR A 280 3.87 17.53 -3.12
CA TYR A 280 2.49 17.48 -3.62
C TYR A 280 2.42 16.67 -4.91
N GLY A 281 1.21 16.33 -5.32
CA GLY A 281 0.87 15.77 -6.62
C GLY A 281 0.49 14.30 -6.56
N LEU A 282 -0.82 14.01 -6.54
CA LEU A 282 -1.37 12.70 -6.89
C LEU A 282 -1.74 12.75 -8.36
N VAL A 283 -1.27 11.79 -9.15
CA VAL A 283 -1.36 11.83 -10.61
C VAL A 283 -1.58 10.46 -11.21
N TRP A 284 -2.07 10.44 -12.43
CA TRP A 284 -1.96 9.30 -13.31
C TRP A 284 -1.38 9.75 -14.67
N PHE A 285 -0.75 8.83 -15.36
CA PHE A 285 -0.14 9.05 -16.67
C PHE A 285 -0.86 8.18 -17.68
N GLU A 286 -1.65 8.80 -18.54
CA GLU A 286 -2.36 8.17 -19.67
C GLU A 286 -1.34 7.61 -20.64
N ASN A 287 -1.42 6.32 -20.90
CA ASN A 287 -0.60 5.64 -21.89
C ASN A 287 -1.17 5.88 -23.28
N LEU A 288 -0.47 6.65 -24.09
CA LEU A 288 -0.89 6.97 -25.46
C LEU A 288 -0.35 5.96 -26.49
N GLY A 289 0.13 4.81 -26.02
CA GLY A 289 0.70 3.76 -26.85
C GLY A 289 2.08 4.06 -27.42
N LYS A 290 2.51 3.23 -28.37
CA LYS A 290 3.81 3.34 -29.05
C LYS A 290 3.81 4.41 -30.11
N THR A 291 4.85 5.24 -30.11
CA THR A 291 5.18 6.17 -31.18
C THR A 291 5.73 5.43 -32.41
N GLU A 292 5.85 6.11 -33.55
CA GLU A 292 6.50 5.56 -34.76
C GLU A 292 7.94 5.10 -34.52
N SER A 293 8.65 5.72 -33.55
CA SER A 293 10.01 5.31 -33.13
C SER A 293 10.02 4.09 -32.21
N GLY A 294 8.86 3.56 -31.80
CA GLY A 294 8.71 2.43 -30.90
C GLY A 294 8.87 2.77 -29.40
N SER A 295 8.97 4.04 -29.05
CA SER A 295 8.93 4.51 -27.66
C SER A 295 7.49 4.62 -27.18
N PHE A 296 7.24 4.44 -25.89
CA PHE A 296 5.92 4.71 -25.30
C PHE A 296 5.77 6.21 -25.00
N ASN A 297 4.58 6.73 -25.19
CA ASN A 297 4.24 8.11 -24.88
C ASN A 297 3.22 8.15 -23.75
N PHE A 298 3.43 9.05 -22.78
CA PHE A 298 2.55 9.21 -21.63
C PHE A 298 2.15 10.67 -21.46
N LYS A 299 0.89 10.88 -21.09
CA LYS A 299 0.36 12.21 -20.79
C LYS A 299 -0.05 12.29 -19.32
N GLN A 300 0.54 13.23 -18.59
CA GLN A 300 0.26 13.42 -17.18
C GLN A 300 -1.10 14.08 -16.94
N HIS A 301 -1.88 13.49 -16.03
CA HIS A 301 -3.11 14.04 -15.49
C HIS A 301 -2.99 14.23 -13.99
N ILE A 302 -3.33 15.43 -13.51
CA ILE A 302 -3.28 15.76 -12.09
C ILE A 302 -4.64 15.48 -11.46
N ILE A 303 -4.62 14.73 -10.35
CA ILE A 303 -5.79 14.45 -9.51
C ILE A 303 -5.93 15.51 -8.43
N ILE A 304 -4.86 15.74 -7.65
CA ILE A 304 -4.70 16.85 -6.71
C ILE A 304 -3.25 17.35 -6.72
N ASN A 305 -3.03 18.64 -6.50
CA ASN A 305 -1.71 19.22 -6.39
C ASN A 305 -1.74 20.46 -5.46
N ARG A 306 -0.69 21.25 -5.52
CA ARG A 306 -0.49 22.43 -4.69
C ARG A 306 -1.47 23.55 -5.00
N GLU A 307 -1.65 23.85 -6.28
CA GLU A 307 -2.45 24.97 -6.71
C GLU A 307 -3.94 24.65 -6.71
N PRO A 308 -4.84 25.58 -6.30
CA PRO A 308 -6.28 25.33 -6.26
C PRO A 308 -6.87 24.89 -7.61
N SER A 309 -6.33 25.42 -8.72
CA SER A 309 -6.76 25.06 -10.09
C SER A 309 -6.48 23.59 -10.44
N GLU A 310 -5.55 22.96 -9.73
CA GLU A 310 -5.15 21.55 -9.90
C GLU A 310 -5.88 20.60 -8.95
N SER A 311 -6.84 21.13 -8.16
CA SER A 311 -7.58 20.35 -7.16
C SER A 311 -9.08 20.61 -7.31
N PRO A 312 -9.76 19.94 -8.25
CA PRO A 312 -11.14 20.26 -8.63
C PRO A 312 -12.16 20.21 -7.50
N TYR A 313 -11.86 19.53 -6.41
CA TYR A 313 -12.71 19.41 -5.22
C TYR A 313 -12.15 20.19 -4.02
N GLY A 314 -11.10 21.00 -4.21
CA GLY A 314 -10.47 21.77 -3.13
C GLY A 314 -9.66 20.95 -2.13
N VAL A 315 -9.47 19.66 -2.38
CA VAL A 315 -8.64 18.78 -1.52
C VAL A 315 -7.17 18.96 -1.88
N LYS A 316 -6.36 19.23 -0.86
CA LYS A 316 -4.92 19.39 -0.99
C LYS A 316 -4.23 18.85 0.26
N PHE A 317 -3.22 18.01 0.07
CA PHE A 317 -2.31 17.59 1.13
C PHE A 317 -0.94 17.17 0.56
N THR A 318 0.03 17.07 1.42
CA THR A 318 1.43 16.73 1.10
C THR A 318 1.79 15.37 1.64
N GLN A 319 3.02 14.92 1.36
CA GLN A 319 3.57 13.68 1.90
C GLN A 319 2.78 12.44 1.44
N ILE A 320 2.46 12.39 0.14
CA ILE A 320 1.78 11.24 -0.46
C ILE A 320 2.81 10.12 -0.66
N HIS A 321 3.10 9.37 0.43
CA HIS A 321 4.08 8.29 0.44
C HIS A 321 3.49 6.92 0.19
N ALA A 322 2.20 6.76 0.47
CA ALA A 322 1.51 5.48 0.39
C ALA A 322 0.31 5.60 -0.54
N ILE A 323 0.21 4.68 -1.47
CA ILE A 323 -0.97 4.44 -2.30
C ILE A 323 -1.29 2.96 -2.23
N ASP A 324 -2.58 2.63 -2.09
CA ASP A 324 -3.12 1.34 -2.46
C ASP A 324 -4.18 1.53 -3.54
N LEU A 325 -4.30 0.54 -4.42
CA LEU A 325 -5.24 0.57 -5.54
C LEU A 325 -6.22 -0.59 -5.37
N VAL A 326 -7.45 -0.26 -4.98
CA VAL A 326 -8.46 -1.24 -4.57
C VAL A 326 -9.87 -0.73 -4.85
N ASP A 327 -10.78 -1.62 -5.22
CA ASP A 327 -12.20 -1.29 -5.37
C ASP A 327 -12.85 -1.09 -4.00
N ILE A 328 -13.02 0.17 -3.60
CA ILE A 328 -13.59 0.53 -2.29
C ILE A 328 -15.11 0.53 -2.32
N ASN A 329 -15.67 0.87 -3.48
CA ASN A 329 -17.10 1.06 -3.59
C ASN A 329 -17.85 -0.15 -4.17
N GLY A 330 -17.15 -1.18 -4.64
CA GLY A 330 -17.72 -2.39 -5.21
C GLY A 330 -18.32 -2.19 -6.61
N ASP A 331 -17.82 -1.20 -7.38
CA ASP A 331 -18.32 -0.92 -8.72
C ASP A 331 -17.48 -1.57 -9.85
N GLY A 332 -16.40 -2.27 -9.47
CA GLY A 332 -15.50 -2.98 -10.38
C GLY A 332 -14.37 -2.09 -10.92
N LEU A 333 -14.30 -0.82 -10.56
CA LEU A 333 -13.17 0.05 -10.86
C LEU A 333 -12.24 0.17 -9.64
N LEU A 334 -10.95 0.21 -9.87
CA LEU A 334 -10.01 0.37 -8.77
C LEU A 334 -9.87 1.85 -8.39
N ASP A 335 -10.13 2.13 -7.12
CA ASP A 335 -10.01 3.44 -6.50
C ASP A 335 -8.61 3.64 -5.91
N ILE A 336 -8.20 4.89 -5.71
CA ILE A 336 -6.95 5.22 -5.04
C ILE A 336 -7.22 5.43 -3.55
N LEU A 337 -6.62 4.61 -2.71
CA LEU A 337 -6.56 4.80 -1.26
C LEU A 337 -5.23 5.45 -0.89
N THR A 338 -5.24 6.60 -0.21
CA THR A 338 -4.01 7.33 0.15
C THR A 338 -4.26 8.35 1.26
N GLY A 339 -3.21 9.03 1.69
CA GLY A 339 -3.30 10.09 2.70
C GLY A 339 -1.98 10.82 2.90
N LYS A 340 -1.96 11.68 3.90
CA LYS A 340 -0.75 12.37 4.31
C LYS A 340 0.09 11.49 5.23
N ARG A 341 1.34 11.18 4.85
CA ARG A 341 2.32 10.60 5.78
C ARG A 341 2.67 11.64 6.84
N PHE A 342 2.05 11.51 8.00
CA PHE A 342 2.21 12.45 9.07
C PHE A 342 3.63 12.42 9.65
N TRP A 343 4.27 13.60 9.72
CA TRP A 343 5.58 13.77 10.33
C TRP A 343 6.70 12.92 9.72
N ALA A 344 6.75 12.84 8.38
CA ALA A 344 7.74 12.04 7.66
C ALA A 344 9.17 12.40 8.07
N HIS A 345 9.52 13.68 8.11
CA HIS A 345 10.80 14.21 8.56
C HIS A 345 10.68 15.25 9.69
N GLY A 346 9.47 15.62 10.08
CA GLY A 346 9.17 16.59 11.13
C GLY A 346 9.32 18.05 10.69
N PRO A 347 9.16 18.98 11.66
CA PRO A 347 9.15 20.41 11.36
C PRO A 347 10.49 20.87 10.78
N GLY A 348 10.44 21.70 9.76
CA GLY A 348 11.60 22.25 9.06
C GLY A 348 12.10 21.43 7.89
N LYS A 349 11.54 20.23 7.65
CA LYS A 349 11.84 19.39 6.46
C LYS A 349 10.58 18.97 5.70
N ASP A 350 9.46 18.82 6.37
CA ASP A 350 8.19 18.48 5.72
C ASP A 350 7.49 19.76 5.24
N PHE A 351 6.83 19.66 4.09
CA PHE A 351 5.84 20.66 3.69
C PHE A 351 4.61 20.53 4.59
N GLU A 352 4.09 21.65 5.09
CA GLU A 352 2.88 21.70 5.92
C GLU A 352 2.89 20.66 7.07
N PRO A 353 3.92 20.64 7.95
CA PRO A 353 4.09 19.58 8.94
C PRO A 353 2.94 19.50 9.94
N SER A 354 2.28 20.63 10.22
CA SER A 354 1.15 20.73 11.16
C SER A 354 -0.22 20.60 10.50
N ALA A 355 -0.28 20.37 9.17
CA ALA A 355 -1.54 20.12 8.49
C ALA A 355 -2.17 18.80 8.96
N PRO A 356 -3.50 18.66 8.93
CA PRO A 356 -4.19 17.44 9.34
C PRO A 356 -3.61 16.18 8.71
N ALA A 357 -3.52 15.10 9.48
CA ALA A 357 -3.10 13.80 9.03
C ALA A 357 -4.30 13.10 8.38
N VAL A 358 -4.56 13.45 7.14
CA VAL A 358 -5.73 13.01 6.40
C VAL A 358 -5.54 11.63 5.79
N LEU A 359 -6.63 10.87 5.73
CA LEU A 359 -6.81 9.62 5.02
C LEU A 359 -8.00 9.77 4.08
N TYR A 360 -7.79 9.53 2.79
CA TYR A 360 -8.77 9.66 1.73
C TYR A 360 -8.83 8.40 0.86
N TRP A 361 -9.95 8.19 0.23
CA TRP A 361 -10.02 7.43 -0.99
C TRP A 361 -10.55 8.31 -2.12
N PHE A 362 -10.09 8.05 -3.34
CA PHE A 362 -10.46 8.79 -4.54
C PHE A 362 -11.20 7.84 -5.47
N GLU A 363 -12.51 8.01 -5.54
CA GLU A 363 -13.40 7.20 -6.37
C GLU A 363 -13.11 7.47 -7.86
N LEU A 364 -12.73 6.43 -8.58
CA LEU A 364 -12.59 6.50 -10.04
C LEU A 364 -13.96 6.51 -10.69
N THR A 365 -14.20 7.46 -11.57
CA THR A 365 -15.40 7.50 -12.40
C THR A 365 -15.05 7.79 -13.85
N ARG A 366 -15.59 6.97 -14.74
CA ARG A 366 -15.47 7.15 -16.19
C ARG A 366 -16.76 7.74 -16.74
N THR A 367 -16.68 8.82 -17.51
CA THR A 367 -17.82 9.50 -18.13
C THR A 367 -17.51 9.81 -19.58
N PRO A 368 -18.50 10.12 -20.43
CA PRO A 368 -18.24 10.59 -21.80
C PRO A 368 -17.42 11.90 -21.86
N LYS A 369 -17.22 12.57 -20.72
CA LYS A 369 -16.41 13.79 -20.61
C LYS A 369 -15.00 13.51 -20.09
N GLY A 370 -14.63 12.25 -19.91
CA GLY A 370 -13.35 11.79 -19.40
C GLY A 370 -13.40 11.21 -17.98
N VAL A 371 -12.24 11.01 -17.44
CA VAL A 371 -11.98 10.42 -16.12
C VAL A 371 -12.09 11.47 -15.02
N HIS A 372 -12.65 11.06 -13.88
CA HIS A 372 -12.69 11.87 -12.66
C HIS A 372 -12.34 11.01 -11.46
N TYR A 373 -11.49 11.54 -10.58
CA TYR A 373 -11.24 11.02 -9.25
C TYR A 373 -11.96 11.91 -8.23
N ILE A 374 -12.90 11.34 -7.48
CA ILE A 374 -13.73 12.06 -6.51
C ILE A 374 -13.22 11.75 -5.10
N PRO A 375 -12.68 12.74 -4.35
CA PRO A 375 -12.10 12.52 -3.05
C PRO A 375 -13.17 12.31 -1.98
N HIS A 376 -13.06 11.26 -1.19
CA HIS A 376 -13.88 10.97 -0.03
C HIS A 376 -12.98 10.89 1.22
N LEU A 377 -13.25 11.72 2.21
CA LEU A 377 -12.53 11.70 3.47
C LEU A 377 -12.94 10.47 4.28
N ILE A 378 -11.95 9.70 4.73
CA ILE A 378 -12.11 8.62 5.69
C ILE A 378 -11.89 9.17 7.10
N ASP A 379 -10.76 9.86 7.31
CA ASP A 379 -10.38 10.43 8.61
C ASP A 379 -9.40 11.61 8.43
N ASP A 380 -9.39 12.54 9.38
CA ASP A 380 -8.52 13.73 9.35
C ASP A 380 -7.42 13.74 10.42
N ASN A 381 -7.31 12.66 11.20
CA ASN A 381 -6.35 12.54 12.31
C ASN A 381 -5.70 11.16 12.45
N SER A 382 -5.58 10.41 11.36
CA SER A 382 -4.81 9.17 11.29
C SER A 382 -3.66 9.28 10.29
N GLY A 383 -3.93 9.77 9.10
CA GLY A 383 -2.96 9.81 8.01
C GLY A 383 -2.57 8.40 7.52
N VAL A 384 -1.41 8.33 6.87
CA VAL A 384 -0.78 7.08 6.42
C VAL A 384 0.67 7.02 6.89
N GLY A 385 1.29 5.85 6.80
CA GLY A 385 2.73 5.66 6.91
C GLY A 385 3.41 5.59 5.54
N THR A 386 4.34 4.66 5.37
CA THR A 386 4.88 4.26 4.05
C THR A 386 3.98 3.26 3.35
N GLN A 387 2.98 2.74 4.05
CA GLN A 387 1.96 1.83 3.56
C GLN A 387 0.57 2.25 4.06
N VAL A 388 -0.43 2.02 3.25
CA VAL A 388 -1.84 1.92 3.60
C VAL A 388 -2.36 0.64 2.96
N ALA A 389 -3.26 -0.07 3.59
CA ALA A 389 -3.82 -1.31 3.06
C ALA A 389 -5.35 -1.26 3.03
N GLY A 390 -5.92 -1.48 1.85
CA GLY A 390 -7.34 -1.74 1.66
C GLY A 390 -7.58 -3.25 1.64
N VAL A 391 -8.36 -3.77 2.58
CA VAL A 391 -8.61 -5.21 2.74
C VAL A 391 -9.97 -5.44 3.41
N ASP A 392 -10.72 -6.42 2.97
CA ASP A 392 -11.95 -6.84 3.66
C ASP A 392 -11.57 -7.58 4.96
N ILE A 393 -11.57 -6.84 6.09
CA ILE A 393 -11.15 -7.39 7.39
C ILE A 393 -12.22 -8.31 7.98
N ASN A 394 -13.47 -7.94 7.81
CA ASN A 394 -14.58 -8.61 8.51
C ASN A 394 -15.34 -9.62 7.63
N GLY A 395 -14.94 -9.80 6.36
CA GLY A 395 -15.53 -10.75 5.43
C GLY A 395 -16.93 -10.34 4.94
N ASP A 396 -17.28 -9.04 4.98
CA ASP A 396 -18.60 -8.55 4.56
C ASP A 396 -18.66 -8.12 3.08
N GLY A 397 -17.55 -8.25 2.35
CA GLY A 397 -17.41 -7.90 0.95
C GLY A 397 -17.16 -6.40 0.71
N HIS A 398 -16.93 -5.63 1.76
CA HIS A 398 -16.54 -4.21 1.67
C HIS A 398 -15.07 -4.03 2.05
N THR A 399 -14.39 -3.18 1.32
CA THR A 399 -12.98 -2.87 1.61
C THR A 399 -12.86 -2.01 2.86
N ASP A 400 -12.22 -2.53 3.88
CA ASP A 400 -11.80 -1.84 5.09
C ASP A 400 -10.38 -1.27 4.93
N VAL A 401 -9.88 -0.49 5.90
CA VAL A 401 -8.57 0.14 5.81
C VAL A 401 -7.73 -0.08 7.06
N VAL A 402 -6.47 -0.45 6.87
CA VAL A 402 -5.44 -0.54 7.92
C VAL A 402 -4.36 0.50 7.71
N VAL A 403 -4.01 1.22 8.76
CA VAL A 403 -2.86 2.14 8.77
C VAL A 403 -2.04 2.01 10.05
N GLY A 404 -0.70 2.05 9.87
CA GLY A 404 0.27 2.22 10.95
C GLY A 404 1.17 3.40 10.65
N ASN A 405 1.38 4.31 11.62
CA ASN A 405 2.24 5.49 11.45
C ASN A 405 2.57 6.14 12.79
N LYS A 406 3.14 7.34 12.76
CA LYS A 406 3.57 8.09 13.96
C LYS A 406 2.44 8.60 14.87
N LYS A 407 1.18 8.42 14.46
CA LYS A 407 0.00 8.62 15.32
C LYS A 407 -0.50 7.33 15.97
N GLY A 408 0.11 6.20 15.63
CA GLY A 408 -0.25 4.89 16.14
C GLY A 408 -0.77 3.93 15.09
N ALA A 409 -1.61 2.99 15.52
CA ALA A 409 -2.22 1.95 14.69
C ALA A 409 -3.73 2.13 14.62
N PHE A 410 -4.30 2.00 13.43
CA PHE A 410 -5.74 2.19 13.21
C PHE A 410 -6.28 1.12 12.26
N ALA A 411 -7.54 0.74 12.48
CA ALA A 411 -8.37 0.05 11.52
C ALA A 411 -9.66 0.87 11.31
N PHE A 412 -10.14 0.89 10.08
CA PHE A 412 -11.37 1.56 9.69
C PHE A 412 -12.27 0.54 9.02
N ILE A 413 -13.36 0.19 9.68
CA ILE A 413 -14.34 -0.76 9.17
C ILE A 413 -15.40 -0.01 8.37
N GLN A 414 -15.52 -0.35 7.09
CA GLN A 414 -16.49 0.28 6.21
C GLN A 414 -17.92 -0.12 6.59
N LYS A 415 -18.82 0.84 6.55
CA LYS A 415 -20.26 0.63 6.69
C LYS A 415 -20.98 1.22 5.48
N ALA A 416 -21.56 0.37 4.67
CA ALA A 416 -22.32 0.76 3.50
C ALA A 416 -23.83 0.80 3.82
N LYS A 417 -24.43 1.98 3.76
CA LYS A 417 -25.86 2.16 3.99
C LYS A 417 -26.60 2.44 2.68
N LYS A 418 -27.50 1.56 2.28
CA LYS A 418 -28.38 1.78 1.13
C LYS A 418 -29.20 3.05 1.29
N THR A 419 -29.31 3.86 0.23
CA THR A 419 -29.94 5.16 0.27
C THR A 419 -30.64 5.49 -1.06
N THR A 420 -31.33 6.63 -1.13
CA THR A 420 -31.91 7.14 -2.38
C THR A 420 -30.85 7.85 -3.23
N LYS A 421 -31.06 7.91 -4.56
CA LYS A 421 -30.21 8.68 -5.46
C LYS A 421 -30.02 10.13 -5.00
N ALA A 422 -31.10 10.78 -4.56
CA ALA A 422 -31.05 12.17 -4.12
C ALA A 422 -30.16 12.35 -2.88
N GLN A 423 -30.28 11.49 -1.89
CA GLN A 423 -29.42 11.52 -0.67
C GLN A 423 -27.97 11.24 -1.02
N TRP A 424 -27.70 10.24 -1.87
CA TRP A 424 -26.38 9.93 -2.34
C TRP A 424 -25.73 11.10 -3.08
N GLN A 425 -26.46 11.78 -3.99
CA GLN A 425 -25.98 12.97 -4.68
C GLN A 425 -25.68 14.14 -3.73
N LEU A 426 -26.45 14.30 -2.67
CA LEU A 426 -26.22 15.33 -1.65
C LEU A 426 -24.97 15.04 -0.81
N ALA A 427 -24.68 13.76 -0.54
CA ALA A 427 -23.52 13.31 0.24
C ALA A 427 -22.20 13.35 -0.53
N ARG A 428 -22.25 13.37 -1.87
CA ARG A 428 -21.04 13.39 -2.70
C ARG A 428 -20.28 14.71 -2.59
N PRO A 429 -18.93 14.68 -2.61
CA PRO A 429 -18.10 15.85 -2.71
C PRO A 429 -18.47 16.70 -3.91
N LYS A 430 -18.44 18.01 -3.76
CA LYS A 430 -18.77 18.95 -4.83
C LYS A 430 -17.52 19.60 -5.37
N ARG A 431 -17.45 19.74 -6.69
CA ARG A 431 -16.40 20.54 -7.31
C ARG A 431 -16.48 21.98 -6.81
N VAL A 432 -15.33 22.56 -6.49
CA VAL A 432 -15.25 24.00 -6.21
C VAL A 432 -15.54 24.77 -7.50
N LYS A 433 -16.29 25.85 -7.38
CA LYS A 433 -16.48 26.76 -8.50
C LYS A 433 -15.20 27.59 -8.66
N ASN A 434 -14.53 27.45 -9.78
CA ASN A 434 -13.46 28.36 -10.18
C ASN A 434 -14.04 29.74 -10.50
#